data_447ffb593fe7ad12b30111fe097f7fe6
#
_entry.id   447ffb593fe7ad12b30111fe097f7fe6
#
_cell.length_a   1.000
_cell.length_b   1.000
_cell.length_c   1.000
_cell.angle_alpha   90.00
_cell.angle_beta   90.00
_cell.angle_gamma   90.00
#
_symmetry.space_group_name_H-M   'P 1'
#
loop_
_entity.id
_entity.type
_entity.pdbx_description
1 polymer ?
#
loop_
_entity_poly.entity_id
_entity_poly.type
_entity_poly.pdbx_seq_one_letter_code
_entity_poly.pdbx_strand_id
1 'polypeptide(L)'
;MDNNFIEELLNHPYEKKSIKSLRGEFWTEEVFTNKNNHIDGEIRCGLQGDDFGKGSVDVYIDIEKFKNDHHAGFGFLEVPSKIGNHGIGTTLMLSVIDTIRTFKEFYFIRETVRVSGWLSTSDKQNGNWNKSVPLYEKIGHLANVESYFTIKNDEKHYTAEEFLRISNDDGSIIYLI
;
A
#
# COMPACT_ATOMS: atom_id res chain seq x y z
N MET A 1 8.87 10.85 1.63
CA MET A 1 8.11 11.95 0.95
C MET A 1 8.01 13.12 1.91
N ASP A 2 7.99 14.36 1.43
CA ASP A 2 7.79 15.56 2.23
C ASP A 2 6.71 16.46 1.62
N ASN A 3 6.35 17.54 2.33
CA ASN A 3 5.30 18.46 1.89
C ASN A 3 5.64 19.17 0.58
N ASN A 4 6.91 19.50 0.33
CA ASN A 4 7.33 20.14 -0.93
C ASN A 4 7.08 19.22 -2.13
N PHE A 5 7.34 17.93 -1.97
CA PHE A 5 7.06 16.94 -3.02
C PHE A 5 5.56 16.85 -3.33
N ILE A 6 4.71 16.88 -2.30
CA ILE A 6 3.25 16.85 -2.50
C ILE A 6 2.79 18.15 -3.18
N GLU A 7 3.27 19.32 -2.77
CA GLU A 7 2.96 20.60 -3.41
C GLU A 7 3.34 20.60 -4.90
N GLU A 8 4.53 20.13 -5.24
CA GLU A 8 4.97 19.99 -6.63
C GLU A 8 4.09 19.02 -7.43
N LEU A 9 3.72 17.88 -6.84
CA LEU A 9 2.83 16.90 -7.48
C LEU A 9 1.45 17.49 -7.78
N LEU A 10 0.92 18.32 -6.88
CA LEU A 10 -0.38 18.95 -7.04
C LEU A 10 -0.35 20.13 -8.04
N ASN A 11 0.74 20.89 -8.08
CA ASN A 11 0.90 22.07 -8.93
C ASN A 11 1.29 21.72 -10.38
N HIS A 12 1.79 20.51 -10.63
CA HIS A 12 2.22 20.05 -11.96
C HIS A 12 1.45 18.77 -12.36
N PRO A 13 0.12 18.90 -12.67
CA PRO A 13 -0.69 17.76 -13.05
C PRO A 13 -0.14 17.12 -14.35
N TYR A 14 -0.27 15.80 -14.44
CA TYR A 14 0.23 14.94 -15.52
C TYR A 14 1.76 14.76 -15.59
N GLU A 15 2.55 15.51 -14.83
CA GLU A 15 3.96 15.25 -14.70
C GLU A 15 4.24 14.09 -13.74
N LYS A 16 5.20 13.23 -14.11
CA LYS A 16 5.71 12.23 -13.18
C LYS A 16 6.69 12.88 -12.22
N LYS A 17 6.43 12.74 -10.95
CA LYS A 17 7.35 13.12 -9.87
C LYS A 17 7.90 11.87 -9.21
N SER A 18 9.18 11.86 -8.89
CA SER A 18 9.79 10.72 -8.20
C SER A 18 10.71 11.15 -7.08
N ILE A 19 10.74 10.35 -6.02
CA ILE A 19 11.67 10.47 -4.92
C ILE A 19 12.35 9.13 -4.67
N LYS A 20 13.67 9.17 -4.47
CA LYS A 20 14.48 7.99 -4.16
C LYS A 20 15.00 8.07 -2.73
N SER A 21 14.98 6.94 -2.05
CA SER A 21 15.48 6.83 -0.67
C SER A 21 16.29 5.55 -0.49
N LEU A 22 17.18 5.57 0.50
CA LEU A 22 17.91 4.40 0.95
C LEU A 22 17.47 4.09 2.37
N ARG A 23 17.13 2.83 2.65
CA ARG A 23 16.73 2.33 3.97
C ARG A 23 17.50 1.05 4.29
N GLY A 24 18.64 1.21 4.97
CA GLY A 24 19.53 0.07 5.25
C GLY A 24 20.05 -0.56 3.96
N GLU A 25 19.75 -1.83 3.73
CA GLU A 25 20.13 -2.58 2.53
C GLU A 25 19.15 -2.43 1.36
N PHE A 26 18.08 -1.64 1.53
CA PHE A 26 17.07 -1.42 0.51
C PHE A 26 17.23 -0.04 -0.15
N TRP A 27 16.93 0.01 -1.45
CA TRP A 27 16.58 1.26 -2.12
C TRP A 27 15.06 1.27 -2.37
N THR A 28 14.45 2.46 -2.28
CA THR A 28 13.06 2.68 -2.67
C THR A 28 12.99 3.81 -3.68
N GLU A 29 12.09 3.70 -4.64
CA GLU A 29 11.74 4.76 -5.58
C GLU A 29 10.21 4.89 -5.57
N GLU A 30 9.72 6.06 -5.21
CA GLU A 30 8.31 6.40 -5.21
C GLU A 30 8.03 7.29 -6.41
N VAL A 31 7.16 6.87 -7.31
CA VAL A 31 6.82 7.59 -8.56
C VAL A 31 5.34 7.89 -8.56
N PHE A 32 4.97 9.16 -8.64
CA PHE A 32 3.59 9.62 -8.60
C PHE A 32 3.23 10.49 -9.79
N THR A 33 1.96 10.44 -10.17
CA THR A 33 1.35 11.32 -11.18
C THR A 33 -0.01 11.77 -10.64
N ASN A 34 -0.28 13.08 -10.67
CA ASN A 34 -1.60 13.61 -10.40
C ASN A 34 -2.37 13.79 -11.71
N LYS A 35 -3.52 13.13 -11.85
CA LYS A 35 -4.41 13.26 -13.01
C LYS A 35 -5.81 13.64 -12.54
N ASN A 36 -6.18 14.90 -12.70
CA ASN A 36 -7.51 15.40 -12.31
C ASN A 36 -7.87 15.08 -10.84
N ASN A 37 -6.98 15.37 -9.90
CA ASN A 37 -7.13 15.06 -8.48
C ASN A 37 -7.12 13.56 -8.13
N HIS A 38 -6.76 12.70 -9.06
CA HIS A 38 -6.43 11.30 -8.82
C HIS A 38 -4.91 11.13 -8.85
N ILE A 39 -4.35 10.73 -7.73
CA ILE A 39 -2.93 10.42 -7.61
C ILE A 39 -2.76 8.93 -7.82
N ASP A 40 -2.06 8.59 -8.89
CA ASP A 40 -1.57 7.24 -9.17
C ASP A 40 -0.10 7.18 -8.80
N GLY A 41 0.26 6.30 -7.88
CA GLY A 41 1.62 6.08 -7.42
C GLY A 41 2.07 4.65 -7.63
N GLU A 42 3.35 4.47 -7.93
CA GLU A 42 4.04 3.19 -7.90
C GLU A 42 5.24 3.31 -6.96
N ILE A 43 5.28 2.50 -5.91
CA ILE A 43 6.43 2.39 -5.01
C ILE A 43 7.21 1.15 -5.41
N ARG A 44 8.51 1.33 -5.67
CA ARG A 44 9.44 0.28 -6.06
C ARG A 44 10.48 0.08 -4.97
N CYS A 45 10.91 -1.15 -4.77
CA CYS A 45 11.93 -1.50 -3.79
C CYS A 45 12.82 -2.63 -4.32
N GLY A 46 14.12 -2.49 -4.08
CA GLY A 46 15.10 -3.53 -4.38
C GLY A 46 16.25 -3.51 -3.37
N LEU A 47 17.14 -4.50 -3.47
CA LEU A 47 18.36 -4.60 -2.66
C LEU A 47 19.46 -3.72 -3.26
N GLN A 48 20.26 -3.06 -2.41
CA GLN A 48 21.41 -2.29 -2.88
C GLN A 48 22.47 -3.22 -3.46
N GLY A 49 23.00 -2.84 -4.63
CA GLY A 49 24.07 -3.61 -5.30
C GLY A 49 23.59 -4.90 -5.95
N ASP A 50 22.28 -5.13 -6.02
CA ASP A 50 21.71 -6.32 -6.62
C ASP A 50 20.87 -5.97 -7.86
N ASP A 51 21.22 -6.56 -9.01
CA ASP A 51 20.52 -6.39 -10.28
C ASP A 51 19.37 -7.45 -10.46
N PHE A 52 19.07 -8.24 -9.44
CA PHE A 52 18.12 -9.36 -9.54
C PHE A 52 16.64 -8.95 -9.64
N GLY A 53 16.37 -7.67 -9.60
CA GLY A 53 15.03 -7.15 -9.82
C GLY A 53 14.52 -6.26 -8.69
N LYS A 54 13.30 -5.81 -8.87
CA LYS A 54 12.59 -4.95 -7.92
C LYS A 54 11.19 -5.48 -7.68
N GLY A 55 10.68 -5.31 -6.47
CA GLY A 55 9.26 -5.42 -6.18
C GLY A 55 8.58 -4.08 -6.37
N SER A 56 7.26 -4.10 -6.49
CA SER A 56 6.45 -2.88 -6.58
C SER A 56 5.09 -3.03 -5.89
N VAL A 57 4.50 -1.89 -5.55
CA VAL A 57 3.12 -1.78 -5.08
C VAL A 57 2.54 -0.47 -5.61
N ASP A 58 1.28 -0.52 -6.03
CA ASP A 58 0.56 0.67 -6.47
C ASP A 58 -0.17 1.35 -5.31
N VAL A 59 -0.27 2.68 -5.36
CA VAL A 59 -0.99 3.51 -4.39
C VAL A 59 -1.96 4.42 -5.14
N TYR A 60 -3.20 4.49 -4.67
CA TYR A 60 -4.27 5.28 -5.27
C TYR A 60 -4.87 6.24 -4.26
N ILE A 61 -4.83 7.55 -4.57
CA ILE A 61 -5.42 8.59 -3.74
C ILE A 61 -6.31 9.49 -4.63
N ASP A 62 -7.61 9.31 -4.50
CA ASP A 62 -8.58 10.30 -4.95
C ASP A 62 -8.62 11.42 -3.92
N ILE A 63 -8.17 12.63 -4.27
CA ILE A 63 -7.98 13.72 -3.31
C ILE A 63 -9.29 14.14 -2.67
N GLU A 64 -10.41 14.11 -3.39
CA GLU A 64 -11.71 14.47 -2.84
C GLU A 64 -12.20 13.41 -1.84
N LYS A 65 -12.12 12.14 -2.18
CA LYS A 65 -12.46 11.04 -1.27
C LYS A 65 -11.51 10.98 -0.08
N PHE A 66 -10.23 11.25 -0.30
CA PHE A 66 -9.24 11.28 0.76
C PHE A 66 -9.55 12.37 1.80
N LYS A 67 -9.95 13.56 1.34
CA LYS A 67 -10.29 14.69 2.22
C LYS A 67 -11.66 14.55 2.89
N ASN A 68 -12.65 14.01 2.19
CA ASN A 68 -14.04 14.00 2.64
C ASN A 68 -14.42 12.66 3.28
N ASP A 69 -14.00 11.55 2.68
CA ASP A 69 -14.36 10.20 3.12
C ASP A 69 -13.20 9.50 3.85
N HIS A 70 -12.06 10.16 3.96
CA HIS A 70 -10.83 9.64 4.59
C HIS A 70 -10.44 8.25 4.06
N HIS A 71 -10.42 8.11 2.73
CA HIS A 71 -10.16 6.84 2.06
C HIS A 71 -9.02 6.94 1.04
N ALA A 72 -8.14 5.91 1.05
CA ALA A 72 -7.12 5.65 0.04
C ALA A 72 -7.08 4.16 -0.31
N GLY A 73 -6.39 3.81 -1.39
CA GLY A 73 -6.23 2.44 -1.82
C GLY A 73 -4.80 2.07 -2.17
N PHE A 74 -4.52 0.79 -2.17
CA PHE A 74 -3.32 0.23 -2.77
C PHE A 74 -3.65 -1.06 -3.52
N GLY A 75 -2.76 -1.48 -4.42
CA GLY A 75 -2.96 -2.70 -5.20
C GLY A 75 -1.66 -3.24 -5.78
N PHE A 76 -1.79 -4.38 -6.46
CA PHE A 76 -0.71 -4.97 -7.24
C PHE A 76 0.65 -5.08 -6.51
N LEU A 77 0.63 -5.56 -5.24
CA LEU A 77 1.87 -5.89 -4.54
C LEU A 77 2.54 -7.07 -5.24
N GLU A 78 3.65 -6.80 -5.91
CA GLU A 78 4.44 -7.79 -6.63
C GLU A 78 5.86 -7.85 -6.05
N VAL A 79 6.30 -9.06 -5.68
CA VAL A 79 7.68 -9.34 -5.29
C VAL A 79 8.15 -10.55 -6.07
N PRO A 80 9.08 -10.39 -7.03
CA PRO A 80 9.63 -11.50 -7.79
C PRO A 80 10.22 -12.58 -6.88
N SER A 81 10.02 -13.85 -7.23
CA SER A 81 10.45 -14.99 -6.39
C SER A 81 11.94 -15.01 -6.10
N LYS A 82 12.77 -14.49 -7.02
CA LYS A 82 14.23 -14.40 -6.87
C LYS A 82 14.67 -13.49 -5.73
N ILE A 83 13.87 -12.48 -5.39
CA ILE A 83 14.11 -11.53 -4.31
C ILE A 83 13.08 -11.67 -3.17
N GLY A 84 12.30 -12.74 -3.21
CA GLY A 84 11.38 -13.10 -2.12
C GLY A 84 12.13 -13.39 -0.82
N ASN A 85 11.44 -13.23 0.32
CA ASN A 85 11.97 -13.47 1.68
C ASN A 85 13.08 -12.53 2.17
N HIS A 86 13.47 -11.50 1.40
CA HIS A 86 14.44 -10.48 1.81
C HIS A 86 13.80 -9.23 2.46
N GLY A 87 12.52 -9.27 2.80
CA GLY A 87 11.82 -8.14 3.44
C GLY A 87 11.28 -7.07 2.47
N ILE A 88 11.45 -7.24 1.15
CA ILE A 88 11.00 -6.27 0.14
C ILE A 88 9.51 -5.99 0.24
N GLY A 89 8.66 -7.02 0.33
CA GLY A 89 7.21 -6.84 0.49
C GLY A 89 6.84 -6.07 1.77
N THR A 90 7.58 -6.32 2.86
CA THR A 90 7.41 -5.57 4.12
C THR A 90 7.78 -4.10 3.91
N THR A 91 8.92 -3.82 3.28
CA THR A 91 9.40 -2.45 3.01
C THR A 91 8.43 -1.69 2.11
N LEU A 92 7.92 -2.32 1.04
CA LEU A 92 6.92 -1.74 0.15
C LEU A 92 5.65 -1.34 0.91
N MET A 93 5.09 -2.24 1.70
CA MET A 93 3.85 -1.97 2.43
C MET A 93 4.03 -0.92 3.54
N LEU A 94 5.16 -0.91 4.23
CA LEU A 94 5.47 0.17 5.17
C LEU A 94 5.60 1.52 4.45
N SER A 95 6.17 1.55 3.25
CA SER A 95 6.23 2.78 2.43
C SER A 95 4.83 3.25 2.00
N VAL A 96 3.90 2.34 1.68
CA VAL A 96 2.47 2.71 1.44
C VAL A 96 1.90 3.45 2.65
N ILE A 97 2.06 2.89 3.85
CA ILE A 97 1.53 3.50 5.09
C ILE A 97 2.17 4.86 5.35
N ASP A 98 3.50 4.97 5.19
CA ASP A 98 4.22 6.25 5.35
C ASP A 98 3.78 7.30 4.32
N THR A 99 3.53 6.88 3.08
CA THR A 99 2.97 7.75 2.02
C THR A 99 1.61 8.32 2.45
N ILE A 100 0.69 7.45 2.88
CA ILE A 100 -0.65 7.89 3.31
C ILE A 100 -0.57 8.79 4.54
N ARG A 101 0.30 8.51 5.51
CA ARG A 101 0.54 9.40 6.66
C ARG A 101 1.01 10.78 6.22
N THR A 102 1.93 10.85 5.25
CA THR A 102 2.41 12.14 4.73
C THR A 102 1.28 12.95 4.07
N PHE A 103 0.42 12.30 3.26
CA PHE A 103 -0.75 12.97 2.70
C PHE A 103 -1.76 13.40 3.77
N LYS A 104 -1.98 12.55 4.80
CA LYS A 104 -2.84 12.87 5.93
C LYS A 104 -2.34 14.12 6.69
N GLU A 105 -1.04 14.20 6.95
CA GLU A 105 -0.40 15.35 7.58
C GLU A 105 -0.49 16.61 6.69
N PHE A 106 -0.21 16.47 5.39
CA PHE A 106 -0.27 17.56 4.42
C PHE A 106 -1.66 18.22 4.36
N TYR A 107 -2.73 17.42 4.40
CA TYR A 107 -4.11 17.93 4.39
C TYR A 107 -4.67 18.20 5.80
N PHE A 108 -3.87 18.08 6.86
CA PHE A 108 -4.28 18.28 8.25
C PHE A 108 -5.48 17.42 8.67
N ILE A 109 -5.63 16.22 8.12
CA ILE A 109 -6.70 15.28 8.45
C ILE A 109 -6.43 14.71 9.85
N ARG A 110 -7.36 14.92 10.80
CA ARG A 110 -7.28 14.41 12.17
C ARG A 110 -7.96 13.06 12.34
N GLU A 111 -8.95 12.82 11.52
CA GLU A 111 -9.76 11.60 11.48
C GLU A 111 -8.91 10.42 11.00
N THR A 112 -9.36 9.21 11.31
CA THR A 112 -8.73 7.98 10.83
C THR A 112 -8.92 7.83 9.33
N VAL A 113 -7.83 7.61 8.61
CA VAL A 113 -7.85 7.31 7.16
C VAL A 113 -7.92 5.80 6.97
N ARG A 114 -8.92 5.35 6.23
CA ARG A 114 -9.07 3.95 5.82
C ARG A 114 -8.29 3.69 4.54
N VAL A 115 -7.33 2.77 4.61
CA VAL A 115 -6.52 2.35 3.46
C VAL A 115 -6.86 0.91 3.11
N SER A 116 -7.36 0.68 1.91
CA SER A 116 -7.85 -0.64 1.49
C SER A 116 -7.02 -1.23 0.35
N GLY A 117 -6.73 -2.54 0.45
CA GLY A 117 -6.16 -3.34 -0.62
C GLY A 117 -7.09 -4.50 -0.98
N TRP A 118 -7.31 -4.71 -2.28
CA TRP A 118 -8.19 -5.77 -2.76
C TRP A 118 -7.49 -7.13 -2.76
N LEU A 119 -8.23 -8.16 -2.36
CA LEU A 119 -7.81 -9.56 -2.33
C LEU A 119 -8.71 -10.38 -3.26
N SER A 120 -8.20 -10.76 -4.42
CA SER A 120 -8.97 -11.51 -5.41
C SER A 120 -9.02 -13.01 -5.12
N THR A 121 -10.11 -13.66 -5.45
CA THR A 121 -10.23 -15.14 -5.40
C THR A 121 -9.26 -15.83 -6.36
N SER A 122 -8.85 -15.16 -7.44
CA SER A 122 -7.80 -15.64 -8.35
C SER A 122 -6.46 -15.83 -7.62
N ASP A 123 -6.09 -14.90 -6.73
CA ASP A 123 -4.88 -15.01 -5.91
C ASP A 123 -4.97 -16.14 -4.89
N LYS A 124 -6.17 -16.40 -4.35
CA LYS A 124 -6.43 -17.55 -3.48
C LYS A 124 -6.18 -18.85 -4.22
N GLN A 125 -6.75 -19.00 -5.41
CA GLN A 125 -6.60 -20.21 -6.25
C GLN A 125 -5.13 -20.49 -6.60
N ASN A 126 -4.33 -19.44 -6.79
CA ASN A 126 -2.90 -19.52 -7.03
C ASN A 126 -2.05 -19.72 -5.76
N GLY A 127 -2.68 -19.83 -4.58
CA GLY A 127 -2.00 -19.99 -3.29
C GLY A 127 -1.32 -18.73 -2.76
N ASN A 128 -1.52 -17.58 -3.38
CA ASN A 128 -0.87 -16.31 -3.00
C ASN A 128 -1.36 -15.82 -1.64
N TRP A 129 -2.63 -16.05 -1.27
CA TRP A 129 -3.18 -15.63 0.02
C TRP A 129 -2.43 -16.21 1.22
N ASN A 130 -1.91 -17.42 1.12
CA ASN A 130 -1.11 -18.04 2.19
C ASN A 130 0.17 -17.27 2.53
N LYS A 131 0.63 -16.41 1.62
CA LYS A 131 1.80 -15.53 1.78
C LYS A 131 1.41 -14.09 2.06
N SER A 132 0.45 -13.56 1.29
CA SER A 132 0.08 -12.13 1.34
C SER A 132 -0.75 -11.79 2.58
N VAL A 133 -1.70 -12.63 2.97
CA VAL A 133 -2.58 -12.36 4.12
C VAL A 133 -1.80 -12.27 5.44
N PRO A 134 -0.91 -13.22 5.80
CA PRO A 134 -0.05 -13.07 6.99
C PRO A 134 0.92 -11.88 6.90
N LEU A 135 1.38 -11.54 5.68
CA LEU A 135 2.21 -10.35 5.48
C LEU A 135 1.43 -9.09 5.85
N TYR A 136 0.21 -8.93 5.34
CA TYR A 136 -0.60 -7.74 5.60
C TYR A 136 -0.93 -7.57 7.08
N GLU A 137 -1.28 -8.64 7.79
CA GLU A 137 -1.48 -8.60 9.25
C GLU A 137 -0.21 -8.15 9.98
N LYS A 138 0.94 -8.74 9.62
CA LYS A 138 2.26 -8.35 10.16
C LYS A 138 2.56 -6.85 9.93
N ILE A 139 2.19 -6.30 8.78
CA ILE A 139 2.39 -4.88 8.48
C ILE A 139 1.59 -3.99 9.44
N GLY A 140 0.34 -4.33 9.73
CA GLY A 140 -0.46 -3.62 10.73
C GLY A 140 0.28 -3.51 12.07
N HIS A 141 0.83 -4.62 12.56
CA HIS A 141 1.61 -4.63 13.80
C HIS A 141 2.90 -3.80 13.71
N LEU A 142 3.68 -3.96 12.64
CA LEU A 142 4.94 -3.22 12.47
C LEU A 142 4.74 -1.71 12.34
N ALA A 143 3.68 -1.30 11.67
CA ALA A 143 3.33 0.11 11.49
C ALA A 143 2.58 0.71 12.69
N ASN A 144 2.22 -0.12 13.67
CA ASN A 144 1.37 0.28 14.79
C ASN A 144 0.05 0.92 14.32
N VAL A 145 -0.64 0.24 13.41
CA VAL A 145 -1.97 0.60 12.91
C VAL A 145 -2.92 -0.57 13.08
N GLU A 146 -4.18 -0.26 13.38
CA GLU A 146 -5.22 -1.27 13.40
C GLU A 146 -5.45 -1.81 11.97
N SER A 147 -5.61 -3.12 11.85
CA SER A 147 -5.88 -3.77 10.57
C SER A 147 -6.85 -4.93 10.72
N TYR A 148 -7.66 -5.15 9.70
CA TYR A 148 -8.61 -6.26 9.63
C TYR A 148 -8.90 -6.64 8.18
N PHE A 149 -9.47 -7.82 8.00
CA PHE A 149 -9.92 -8.30 6.69
C PHE A 149 -11.44 -8.23 6.58
N THR A 150 -11.93 -8.00 5.37
CA THR A 150 -13.35 -8.05 5.03
C THR A 150 -13.58 -9.02 3.88
N ILE A 151 -14.76 -9.62 3.81
CA ILE A 151 -15.21 -10.42 2.67
C ILE A 151 -16.23 -9.59 1.91
N LYS A 152 -16.26 -9.70 0.59
CA LYS A 152 -17.20 -8.98 -0.26
C LYS A 152 -18.64 -9.24 0.19
N ASN A 153 -19.40 -8.16 0.35
CA ASN A 153 -20.79 -8.17 0.82
C ASN A 153 -20.96 -8.63 2.28
N ASP A 154 -19.90 -8.67 3.08
CA ASP A 154 -19.98 -8.93 4.52
C ASP A 154 -19.39 -7.74 5.27
N GLU A 155 -20.11 -7.21 6.25
CA GLU A 155 -19.68 -6.06 7.06
C GLU A 155 -18.77 -6.46 8.24
N LYS A 156 -18.53 -7.75 8.44
CA LYS A 156 -17.71 -8.24 9.55
C LYS A 156 -16.22 -8.01 9.32
N HIS A 157 -15.54 -7.82 10.44
CA HIS A 157 -14.08 -7.74 10.49
C HIS A 157 -13.51 -9.10 10.88
N TYR A 158 -12.47 -9.53 10.19
CA TYR A 158 -11.82 -10.82 10.36
C TYR A 158 -10.34 -10.65 10.65
N THR A 159 -9.79 -11.52 11.48
CA THR A 159 -8.34 -11.72 11.57
C THR A 159 -7.82 -12.44 10.31
N ALA A 160 -6.51 -12.47 10.10
CA ALA A 160 -5.90 -13.19 8.99
C ALA A 160 -6.28 -14.68 9.00
N GLU A 161 -6.23 -15.31 10.16
CA GLU A 161 -6.58 -16.74 10.32
C GLU A 161 -8.04 -17.02 9.98
N GLU A 162 -8.96 -16.23 10.50
CA GLU A 162 -10.39 -16.35 10.20
C GLU A 162 -10.66 -16.13 8.71
N PHE A 163 -10.09 -15.07 8.12
CA PHE A 163 -10.24 -14.76 6.70
C PHE A 163 -9.77 -15.92 5.82
N LEU A 164 -8.58 -16.48 6.05
CA LEU A 164 -8.05 -17.61 5.29
C LEU A 164 -8.92 -18.86 5.40
N ARG A 165 -9.51 -19.09 6.57
CA ARG A 165 -10.35 -20.26 6.84
C ARG A 165 -11.71 -20.21 6.17
N ILE A 166 -12.38 -19.04 6.18
CA ILE A 166 -13.80 -18.93 5.80
C ILE A 166 -14.03 -18.29 4.45
N SER A 167 -13.11 -17.43 3.97
CA SER A 167 -13.32 -16.69 2.74
C SER A 167 -13.27 -17.57 1.51
N ASN A 168 -14.36 -17.58 0.72
CA ASN A 168 -14.45 -18.17 -0.60
C ASN A 168 -14.66 -17.12 -1.70
N ASP A 169 -14.86 -15.88 -1.31
CA ASP A 169 -15.11 -14.73 -2.17
C ASP A 169 -13.97 -13.72 -2.08
N ASP A 170 -13.97 -12.77 -3.00
CA ASP A 170 -13.07 -11.61 -2.94
C ASP A 170 -13.23 -10.89 -1.61
N GLY A 171 -12.16 -10.28 -1.17
CA GLY A 171 -12.14 -9.53 0.07
C GLY A 171 -11.20 -8.33 0.01
N SER A 172 -10.95 -7.73 1.15
CA SER A 172 -10.00 -6.63 1.28
C SER A 172 -9.27 -6.71 2.61
N ILE A 173 -8.02 -6.26 2.60
CA ILE A 173 -7.32 -5.84 3.82
C ILE A 173 -7.57 -4.35 4.03
N ILE A 174 -7.82 -3.96 5.26
CA ILE A 174 -8.04 -2.58 5.68
C ILE A 174 -7.00 -2.20 6.73
N TYR A 175 -6.36 -1.05 6.56
CA TYR A 175 -5.55 -0.39 7.58
C TYR A 175 -6.25 0.89 8.01
N LEU A 176 -6.22 1.19 9.32
CA LEU A 176 -6.74 2.42 9.92
C LEU A 176 -5.56 3.30 10.36
N ILE A 177 -5.29 4.37 9.63
CA ILE A 177 -4.12 5.25 9.80
C ILE A 177 -4.53 6.57 10.43
#